data_f72a086b680f55d6922e66319c0fc04f
#
_entry.id   f72a086b680f55d6922e66319c0fc04f
#
_cell.length_a   1.000
_cell.length_b   1.000
_cell.length_c   1.000
_cell.angle_alpha   90.00
_cell.angle_beta   90.00
_cell.angle_gamma   90.00
#
_symmetry.space_group_name_H-M   'P 1'
#
loop_
_entity.id
_entity.type
_entity.pdbx_description
1 polymer ?
#
loop_
_entity_poly.entity_id
_entity_poly.type
_entity_poly.pdbx_seq_one_letter_code
_entity_poly.pdbx_strand_id
1 'polypeptide(L)'
;MTGILPIKKYGEHSALNMFTEVSMTNPREYAEYTGFTEDEVKGLCEKYNMPFDETKRWYDGYNLKGIATYNPRSVVMSMTGHDFDSYWTSTETYEALKVYIDMNFDGLKDKVTRLVAGEKIPINPTKFQNDMTTLRSADDIFTLLVHLGYLTFDFYTKCVWIPNSEVAQEFINSIEDGGWEEVMKAINASDKLLQATINGDEQAVADLINKAHSENTSILKYNDENSLSCVISIAYYSAKRTYTVERELPAGKGYADLVFKPRRNNSNPAMIVELKYNKSAESAIQQIKDKNYPDCLKDYSGEVLLVGISYDAVSYTHLTLPTKRI
;
A
#
# COMPACT_ATOMS: atom_id res chain seq x y z
N MET A 1 1.84 -28.01 -18.16
CA MET A 1 0.47 -27.49 -17.99
C MET A 1 0.56 -26.14 -17.32
N THR A 2 -0.19 -25.16 -17.78
CA THR A 2 -0.26 -23.81 -17.20
C THR A 2 -1.72 -23.46 -16.93
N GLY A 3 -1.97 -22.61 -15.95
CA GLY A 3 -3.31 -22.11 -15.59
C GLY A 3 -3.18 -20.85 -14.75
N ILE A 4 -4.23 -20.04 -14.69
CA ILE A 4 -4.29 -18.83 -13.86
C ILE A 4 -4.26 -19.19 -12.38
N LEU A 5 -4.93 -20.26 -12.01
CA LEU A 5 -4.96 -20.78 -10.63
C LEU A 5 -4.20 -22.10 -10.54
N PRO A 6 -3.74 -22.50 -9.33
CA PRO A 6 -3.13 -23.80 -9.11
C PRO A 6 -3.99 -24.93 -9.69
N ILE A 7 -3.39 -25.83 -10.46
CA ILE A 7 -4.14 -26.89 -11.18
C ILE A 7 -4.64 -27.97 -10.21
N LYS A 8 -3.94 -28.20 -9.11
CA LYS A 8 -4.31 -29.18 -8.10
C LYS A 8 -5.55 -28.75 -7.34
N LYS A 9 -6.62 -29.53 -7.47
CA LYS A 9 -7.85 -29.39 -6.69
C LYS A 9 -7.87 -30.34 -5.50
N TYR A 10 -8.71 -30.05 -4.52
CA TYR A 10 -8.96 -30.93 -3.40
C TYR A 10 -9.38 -32.33 -3.87
N GLY A 11 -8.74 -33.37 -3.37
CA GLY A 11 -9.00 -34.76 -3.74
C GLY A 11 -8.19 -35.29 -4.92
N GLU A 12 -7.51 -34.44 -5.72
CA GLU A 12 -6.72 -34.86 -6.88
C GLU A 12 -5.21 -34.94 -6.61
N HIS A 13 -4.75 -34.67 -5.39
CA HIS A 13 -3.32 -34.63 -5.05
C HIS A 13 -2.58 -35.94 -5.35
N SER A 14 -3.26 -37.07 -5.20
CA SER A 14 -2.66 -38.37 -5.44
C SER A 14 -2.39 -38.65 -6.93
N ALA A 15 -3.23 -38.10 -7.81
CA ALA A 15 -3.11 -38.33 -9.26
C ALA A 15 -2.03 -37.45 -9.91
N LEU A 16 -1.67 -36.33 -9.28
CA LEU A 16 -0.75 -35.33 -9.86
C LEU A 16 0.57 -35.16 -9.06
N ASN A 17 0.91 -36.11 -8.21
CA ASN A 17 2.10 -36.01 -7.35
C ASN A 17 3.44 -36.10 -8.09
N MET A 18 3.45 -36.53 -9.34
CA MET A 18 4.65 -36.58 -10.19
C MET A 18 5.05 -35.21 -10.76
N PHE A 19 4.17 -34.21 -10.67
CA PHE A 19 4.44 -32.88 -11.19
C PHE A 19 4.88 -31.95 -10.06
N THR A 20 5.92 -31.18 -10.33
CA THR A 20 6.29 -30.05 -9.47
C THR A 20 5.42 -28.86 -9.79
N GLU A 21 4.68 -28.38 -8.80
CA GLU A 21 3.90 -27.17 -8.93
C GLU A 21 4.77 -25.91 -8.73
N VAL A 22 4.61 -24.96 -9.63
CA VAL A 22 5.18 -23.62 -9.57
C VAL A 22 4.02 -22.62 -9.55
N SER A 23 4.02 -21.70 -8.60
CA SER A 23 2.91 -20.78 -8.40
C SER A 23 3.41 -19.40 -7.93
N MET A 24 2.53 -18.40 -7.90
CA MET A 24 2.87 -17.05 -7.42
C MET A 24 3.35 -17.06 -5.96
N THR A 25 2.89 -18.00 -5.14
CA THR A 25 3.35 -18.15 -3.74
C THR A 25 4.64 -18.97 -3.61
N ASN A 26 5.01 -19.73 -4.65
CA ASN A 26 6.24 -20.51 -4.68
C ASN A 26 6.77 -20.66 -6.12
N PRO A 27 7.41 -19.62 -6.68
CA PRO A 27 7.86 -19.57 -8.07
C PRO A 27 9.10 -20.43 -8.36
N ARG A 28 9.75 -20.96 -7.31
CA ARG A 28 11.00 -21.74 -7.39
C ARG A 28 12.08 -21.00 -8.20
N GLU A 29 12.68 -21.67 -9.20
CA GLU A 29 13.69 -21.13 -10.11
C GLU A 29 13.11 -20.37 -11.31
N TYR A 30 11.79 -20.26 -11.45
CA TYR A 30 11.14 -19.65 -12.62
C TYR A 30 10.70 -18.19 -12.39
N ALA A 31 11.05 -17.59 -11.27
CA ALA A 31 10.64 -16.22 -10.93
C ALA A 31 10.99 -15.20 -12.02
N GLU A 32 12.22 -15.25 -12.55
CA GLU A 32 12.74 -14.32 -13.57
C GLU A 32 12.02 -14.44 -14.94
N TYR A 33 11.31 -15.55 -15.18
CA TYR A 33 10.68 -15.83 -16.48
C TYR A 33 9.18 -15.51 -16.51
N THR A 34 8.62 -14.98 -15.44
CA THR A 34 7.17 -14.76 -15.34
C THR A 34 6.76 -13.29 -15.51
N GLY A 35 7.73 -12.39 -15.66
CA GLY A 35 7.53 -10.96 -15.86
C GLY A 35 8.80 -10.32 -16.40
N PHE A 36 8.80 -8.99 -16.57
CA PHE A 36 10.03 -8.26 -16.84
C PHE A 36 10.82 -8.05 -15.56
N THR A 37 12.13 -8.19 -15.64
CA THR A 37 13.07 -7.81 -14.57
C THR A 37 13.28 -6.29 -14.54
N GLU A 38 13.83 -5.78 -13.44
CA GLU A 38 14.11 -4.35 -13.30
C GLU A 38 15.09 -3.85 -14.39
N ASP A 39 16.10 -4.65 -14.74
CA ASP A 39 17.11 -4.25 -15.75
C ASP A 39 16.51 -4.23 -17.17
N GLU A 40 15.63 -5.16 -17.49
CA GLU A 40 14.89 -5.14 -18.76
C GLU A 40 14.00 -3.91 -18.86
N VAL A 41 13.29 -3.56 -17.78
CA VAL A 41 12.43 -2.36 -17.75
C VAL A 41 13.25 -1.07 -17.84
N LYS A 42 14.41 -0.98 -17.20
CA LYS A 42 15.35 0.16 -17.38
C LYS A 42 15.75 0.32 -18.84
N GLY A 43 16.14 -0.78 -19.51
CA GLY A 43 16.48 -0.75 -20.93
C GLY A 43 15.31 -0.33 -21.83
N LEU A 44 14.09 -0.75 -21.49
CA LEU A 44 12.88 -0.32 -22.19
C LEU A 44 12.61 1.18 -21.95
N CYS A 45 12.74 1.68 -20.72
CA CYS A 45 12.58 3.10 -20.41
C CYS A 45 13.56 3.98 -21.18
N GLU A 46 14.83 3.57 -21.29
CA GLU A 46 15.83 4.26 -22.11
C GLU A 46 15.44 4.25 -23.60
N LYS A 47 15.06 3.09 -24.14
CA LYS A 47 14.68 2.92 -25.53
C LYS A 47 13.46 3.76 -25.94
N TYR A 48 12.45 3.84 -25.06
CA TYR A 48 11.19 4.53 -25.32
C TYR A 48 11.14 5.93 -24.72
N ASN A 49 12.24 6.42 -24.11
CA ASN A 49 12.32 7.70 -23.41
C ASN A 49 11.23 7.91 -22.36
N MET A 50 11.00 6.88 -21.56
CA MET A 50 10.03 6.89 -20.45
C MET A 50 10.75 7.04 -19.10
N PRO A 51 10.17 7.77 -18.12
CA PRO A 51 10.76 7.93 -16.80
C PRO A 51 10.70 6.62 -16.00
N PHE A 52 11.87 6.09 -15.63
CA PHE A 52 11.96 4.81 -14.92
C PHE A 52 11.27 4.84 -13.54
N ASP A 53 11.45 5.91 -12.76
CA ASP A 53 10.86 6.01 -11.42
C ASP A 53 9.31 5.94 -11.46
N GLU A 54 8.72 6.53 -12.52
CA GLU A 54 7.27 6.51 -12.71
C GLU A 54 6.82 5.13 -13.20
N THR A 55 7.56 4.52 -14.13
CA THR A 55 7.31 3.15 -14.59
C THR A 55 7.37 2.16 -13.42
N LYS A 56 8.36 2.32 -12.54
CA LYS A 56 8.49 1.52 -11.33
C LYS A 56 7.27 1.68 -10.41
N ARG A 57 6.82 2.91 -10.16
CA ARG A 57 5.65 3.19 -9.32
C ARG A 57 4.38 2.51 -9.85
N TRP A 58 4.20 2.53 -11.16
CA TRP A 58 2.99 2.03 -11.79
C TRP A 58 2.93 0.51 -11.93
N TYR A 59 4.07 -0.15 -12.22
CA TYR A 59 4.06 -1.53 -12.72
C TYR A 59 5.00 -2.50 -12.01
N ASP A 60 5.84 -2.04 -11.09
CA ASP A 60 6.70 -2.89 -10.23
C ASP A 60 5.91 -3.49 -9.07
N GLY A 61 6.60 -4.23 -8.21
CA GLY A 61 6.16 -4.61 -6.87
C GLY A 61 5.71 -6.06 -6.73
N TYR A 62 5.76 -6.87 -7.78
CA TYR A 62 5.58 -8.30 -7.62
C TYR A 62 6.87 -8.91 -7.09
N ASN A 63 6.83 -9.40 -5.84
CA ASN A 63 7.95 -10.06 -5.19
C ASN A 63 7.84 -11.57 -5.35
N LEU A 64 8.58 -12.11 -6.28
CA LEU A 64 8.63 -13.55 -6.52
C LEU A 64 9.87 -14.15 -5.84
N LYS A 65 9.75 -14.43 -4.53
CA LYS A 65 10.83 -15.01 -3.71
C LYS A 65 12.11 -14.16 -3.68
N GLY A 66 11.93 -12.84 -3.54
CA GLY A 66 13.02 -11.86 -3.51
C GLY A 66 13.39 -11.25 -4.88
N ILE A 67 12.83 -11.76 -5.97
CA ILE A 67 13.01 -11.20 -7.30
C ILE A 67 11.84 -10.26 -7.60
N ALA A 68 12.16 -8.98 -7.86
CA ALA A 68 11.18 -8.00 -8.29
C ALA A 68 10.84 -8.20 -9.77
N THR A 69 9.56 -8.29 -10.09
CA THR A 69 9.08 -8.44 -11.46
C THR A 69 7.97 -7.46 -11.78
N TYR A 70 7.88 -7.07 -13.04
CA TYR A 70 6.91 -6.13 -13.58
C TYR A 70 5.90 -6.86 -14.47
N ASN A 71 4.65 -6.37 -14.50
CA ASN A 71 3.64 -6.91 -15.40
C ASN A 71 4.02 -6.62 -16.87
N PRO A 72 4.25 -7.65 -17.72
CA PRO A 72 4.71 -7.43 -19.09
C PRO A 72 3.70 -6.65 -19.94
N ARG A 73 2.39 -6.92 -19.79
CA ARG A 73 1.35 -6.23 -20.56
C ARG A 73 1.35 -4.74 -20.26
N SER A 74 1.32 -4.38 -18.98
CA SER A 74 1.25 -2.98 -18.54
C SER A 74 2.49 -2.20 -18.96
N VAL A 75 3.68 -2.79 -18.81
CA VAL A 75 4.94 -2.18 -19.28
C VAL A 75 4.90 -1.95 -20.79
N VAL A 76 4.53 -2.96 -21.59
CA VAL A 76 4.48 -2.82 -23.06
C VAL A 76 3.47 -1.77 -23.50
N MET A 77 2.28 -1.76 -22.91
CA MET A 77 1.23 -0.77 -23.26
C MET A 77 1.68 0.65 -22.92
N SER A 78 2.27 0.85 -21.71
CA SER A 78 2.80 2.14 -21.32
C SER A 78 3.94 2.63 -22.23
N MET A 79 4.88 1.74 -22.59
CA MET A 79 5.97 2.09 -23.50
C MET A 79 5.47 2.48 -24.90
N THR A 80 4.43 1.80 -25.39
CA THR A 80 3.88 2.07 -26.73
C THR A 80 2.94 3.28 -26.75
N GLY A 81 2.19 3.52 -25.66
CA GLY A 81 1.29 4.65 -25.49
C GLY A 81 2.00 5.94 -25.06
N HIS A 82 3.22 5.85 -24.53
CA HIS A 82 3.94 6.94 -23.87
C HIS A 82 3.16 7.61 -22.73
N ASP A 83 2.39 6.80 -21.96
CA ASP A 83 1.59 7.24 -20.85
C ASP A 83 1.57 6.21 -19.70
N PHE A 84 0.97 6.59 -18.58
CA PHE A 84 0.80 5.73 -17.41
C PHE A 84 -0.67 5.62 -17.06
N ASP A 85 -1.21 4.41 -17.20
CA ASP A 85 -2.61 4.12 -16.92
C ASP A 85 -2.77 2.68 -16.41
N SER A 86 -3.99 2.29 -16.04
CA SER A 86 -4.34 0.92 -15.68
C SER A 86 -4.62 0.11 -16.95
N TYR A 87 -3.65 -0.68 -17.37
CA TYR A 87 -3.75 -1.54 -18.57
C TYR A 87 -4.14 -2.98 -18.27
N TRP A 88 -3.82 -3.43 -17.06
CA TRP A 88 -4.05 -4.81 -16.68
C TRP A 88 -5.53 -5.11 -16.40
N THR A 89 -6.24 -4.15 -15.89
CA THR A 89 -7.61 -4.26 -15.38
C THR A 89 -8.70 -4.18 -16.43
N SER A 90 -8.37 -3.80 -17.65
CA SER A 90 -9.29 -3.87 -18.79
C SER A 90 -9.68 -5.31 -19.17
N THR A 91 -9.33 -6.30 -18.34
CA THR A 91 -9.68 -7.71 -18.51
C THR A 91 -10.75 -8.12 -17.47
N GLU A 92 -11.56 -9.15 -17.77
CA GLU A 92 -12.72 -9.64 -16.98
C GLU A 92 -12.46 -9.98 -15.50
N THR A 93 -11.22 -9.83 -15.02
CA THR A 93 -10.81 -10.17 -13.64
C THR A 93 -11.28 -9.16 -12.58
N TYR A 94 -11.69 -7.95 -12.96
CA TYR A 94 -12.19 -6.92 -12.04
C TYR A 94 -13.40 -7.38 -11.21
N GLU A 95 -14.36 -8.07 -11.83
CA GLU A 95 -15.55 -8.56 -11.13
C GLU A 95 -15.21 -9.53 -10.00
N ALA A 96 -14.12 -10.28 -10.12
CA ALA A 96 -13.68 -11.21 -9.09
C ALA A 96 -13.24 -10.48 -7.81
N LEU A 97 -12.46 -9.40 -7.93
CA LEU A 97 -12.02 -8.62 -6.77
C LEU A 97 -13.21 -8.05 -5.99
N LYS A 98 -14.19 -7.46 -6.69
CA LYS A 98 -15.39 -6.90 -6.09
C LYS A 98 -16.18 -7.94 -5.31
N VAL A 99 -16.46 -9.09 -5.92
CA VAL A 99 -17.22 -10.17 -5.26
C VAL A 99 -16.56 -10.60 -3.95
N TYR A 100 -15.24 -10.74 -3.92
CA TYR A 100 -14.53 -11.14 -2.69
C TYR A 100 -14.49 -10.04 -1.64
N ILE A 101 -14.32 -8.79 -2.05
CA ILE A 101 -14.33 -7.64 -1.12
C ILE A 101 -15.72 -7.50 -0.47
N ASP A 102 -16.79 -7.69 -1.22
CA ASP A 102 -18.17 -7.57 -0.72
C ASP A 102 -18.57 -8.68 0.28
N MET A 103 -17.92 -9.83 0.25
CA MET A 103 -18.20 -10.94 1.16
C MET A 103 -17.98 -10.61 2.64
N ASN A 104 -17.13 -9.65 2.97
CA ASN A 104 -16.85 -9.10 4.31
C ASN A 104 -16.89 -10.11 5.48
N PHE A 105 -16.30 -11.26 5.32
CA PHE A 105 -16.13 -12.22 6.41
C PHE A 105 -14.70 -12.20 6.96
N ASP A 106 -14.52 -12.69 8.18
CA ASP A 106 -13.21 -12.83 8.85
C ASP A 106 -12.40 -11.51 8.92
N GLY A 107 -13.09 -10.37 9.07
CA GLY A 107 -12.45 -9.06 9.14
C GLY A 107 -11.83 -8.60 7.81
N LEU A 108 -12.33 -9.07 6.68
CA LEU A 108 -11.79 -8.78 5.36
C LEU A 108 -11.78 -7.28 5.05
N LYS A 109 -12.85 -6.55 5.42
CA LYS A 109 -12.92 -5.09 5.25
C LYS A 109 -11.79 -4.36 5.95
N ASP A 110 -11.53 -4.68 7.21
CA ASP A 110 -10.42 -4.12 7.98
C ASP A 110 -9.08 -4.39 7.28
N LYS A 111 -8.83 -5.64 6.91
CA LYS A 111 -7.58 -6.05 6.26
C LYS A 111 -7.38 -5.37 4.89
N VAL A 112 -8.44 -5.25 4.08
CA VAL A 112 -8.37 -4.54 2.78
C VAL A 112 -8.11 -3.05 2.98
N THR A 113 -8.76 -2.42 3.95
CA THR A 113 -8.51 -1.03 4.31
C THR A 113 -7.04 -0.80 4.70
N ARG A 114 -6.46 -1.71 5.47
CA ARG A 114 -5.04 -1.70 5.86
C ARG A 114 -4.11 -1.91 4.64
N LEU A 115 -4.47 -2.79 3.70
CA LEU A 115 -3.73 -2.96 2.44
C LEU A 115 -3.71 -1.67 1.62
N VAL A 116 -4.85 -0.99 1.48
CA VAL A 116 -4.96 0.31 0.79
C VAL A 116 -4.13 1.40 1.49
N ALA A 117 -4.09 1.37 2.82
CA ALA A 117 -3.20 2.23 3.61
C ALA A 117 -1.71 1.95 3.37
N GLY A 118 -1.36 0.82 2.73
CA GLY A 118 0.02 0.42 2.44
C GLY A 118 0.64 -0.51 3.49
N GLU A 119 -0.19 -1.12 4.33
CA GLU A 119 0.25 -2.10 5.31
C GLU A 119 0.48 -3.46 4.66
N LYS A 120 1.44 -4.22 5.20
CA LYS A 120 1.68 -5.61 4.82
C LYS A 120 0.92 -6.53 5.78
N ILE A 121 0.08 -7.40 5.25
CA ILE A 121 -0.80 -8.28 6.04
C ILE A 121 -0.23 -9.70 6.05
N PRO A 122 0.03 -10.30 7.22
CA PRO A 122 0.45 -11.69 7.29
C PRO A 122 -0.69 -12.62 6.91
N ILE A 123 -0.39 -13.67 6.11
CA ILE A 123 -1.35 -14.70 5.70
C ILE A 123 -0.75 -16.10 5.82
N ASN A 124 -1.60 -17.10 5.88
CA ASN A 124 -1.21 -18.51 5.78
C ASN A 124 -1.73 -19.13 4.48
N PRO A 125 -0.94 -19.13 3.39
CA PRO A 125 -1.37 -19.67 2.10
C PRO A 125 -1.43 -21.20 2.05
N THR A 126 -0.95 -21.91 3.08
CA THR A 126 -0.80 -23.38 3.05
C THR A 126 -2.13 -24.12 3.09
N LYS A 127 -3.20 -23.47 3.58
CA LYS A 127 -4.55 -24.03 3.66
C LYS A 127 -5.38 -23.77 2.40
N PHE A 128 -4.91 -22.92 1.51
CA PHE A 128 -5.62 -22.57 0.28
C PHE A 128 -5.81 -23.81 -0.59
N GLN A 129 -7.04 -24.04 -0.95
CA GLN A 129 -7.45 -25.08 -1.89
C GLN A 129 -8.08 -24.36 -3.08
N ASN A 130 -7.64 -24.70 -4.29
CA ASN A 130 -8.17 -24.07 -5.50
C ASN A 130 -9.60 -24.56 -5.81
N ASP A 131 -10.48 -24.35 -4.86
CA ASP A 131 -11.91 -24.60 -4.98
C ASP A 131 -12.67 -23.38 -4.47
N MET A 132 -13.28 -22.64 -5.39
CA MET A 132 -14.05 -21.41 -5.12
C MET A 132 -15.21 -21.65 -4.14
N THR A 133 -15.64 -22.91 -3.96
CA THR A 133 -16.70 -23.28 -3.00
C THR A 133 -16.20 -23.44 -1.57
N THR A 134 -14.86 -23.45 -1.37
CA THR A 134 -14.24 -23.74 -0.07
C THR A 134 -13.52 -22.54 0.55
N LEU A 135 -13.66 -21.33 0.00
CA LEU A 135 -13.11 -20.11 0.60
C LEU A 135 -13.78 -19.85 1.96
N ARG A 136 -13.01 -19.97 3.05
CA ARG A 136 -13.53 -19.91 4.43
C ARG A 136 -12.88 -18.85 5.31
N SER A 137 -11.79 -18.25 4.85
CA SER A 137 -11.01 -17.28 5.61
C SER A 137 -10.53 -16.14 4.74
N ALA A 138 -10.17 -15.02 5.35
CA ALA A 138 -9.50 -13.92 4.64
C ALA A 138 -8.18 -14.38 4.01
N ASP A 139 -7.46 -15.34 4.64
CA ASP A 139 -6.23 -15.90 4.11
C ASP A 139 -6.45 -16.63 2.78
N ASP A 140 -7.59 -17.34 2.63
CA ASP A 140 -7.94 -18.02 1.37
C ASP A 140 -8.16 -16.98 0.27
N ILE A 141 -8.90 -15.90 0.56
CA ILE A 141 -9.15 -14.82 -0.39
C ILE A 141 -7.86 -14.11 -0.77
N PHE A 142 -7.01 -13.75 0.20
CA PHE A 142 -5.75 -13.07 -0.12
C PHE A 142 -4.80 -13.99 -0.90
N THR A 143 -4.78 -15.29 -0.62
CA THR A 143 -4.01 -16.25 -1.42
C THR A 143 -4.54 -16.33 -2.85
N LEU A 144 -5.85 -16.34 -3.03
CA LEU A 144 -6.47 -16.27 -4.36
C LEU A 144 -6.07 -14.98 -5.08
N LEU A 145 -6.15 -13.82 -4.40
CA LEU A 145 -5.77 -12.53 -4.99
C LEU A 145 -4.27 -12.46 -5.34
N VAL A 146 -3.39 -13.18 -4.62
CA VAL A 146 -1.98 -13.35 -5.02
C VAL A 146 -1.89 -14.15 -6.33
N HIS A 147 -2.61 -15.25 -6.47
CA HIS A 147 -2.59 -16.04 -7.71
C HIS A 147 -3.19 -15.27 -8.90
N LEU A 148 -4.19 -14.44 -8.66
CA LEU A 148 -4.79 -13.57 -9.68
C LEU A 148 -3.96 -12.32 -9.99
N GLY A 149 -2.89 -12.02 -9.22
CA GLY A 149 -2.01 -10.88 -9.45
C GLY A 149 -2.49 -9.55 -8.83
N TYR A 150 -3.55 -9.55 -8.00
CA TYR A 150 -3.98 -8.36 -7.26
C TYR A 150 -3.12 -8.05 -6.03
N LEU A 151 -2.48 -9.07 -5.48
CA LEU A 151 -1.56 -8.94 -4.36
C LEU A 151 -0.22 -9.57 -4.71
N THR A 152 0.83 -9.05 -4.12
CA THR A 152 2.12 -9.71 -4.09
C THR A 152 2.33 -10.41 -2.75
N PHE A 153 3.21 -11.39 -2.71
CA PHE A 153 3.46 -12.23 -1.54
C PHE A 153 4.95 -12.36 -1.26
N ASP A 154 5.36 -12.12 -0.04
CA ASP A 154 6.72 -12.40 0.39
C ASP A 154 6.81 -13.81 0.99
N PHE A 155 7.62 -14.64 0.34
CA PHE A 155 7.82 -16.04 0.75
C PHE A 155 8.42 -16.18 2.17
N TYR A 156 9.23 -15.21 2.61
CA TYR A 156 9.95 -15.29 3.88
C TYR A 156 9.12 -14.73 5.04
N THR A 157 8.51 -13.57 4.87
CA THR A 157 7.70 -12.92 5.91
C THR A 157 6.26 -13.42 5.94
N LYS A 158 5.83 -14.14 4.88
CA LYS A 158 4.43 -14.59 4.69
C LYS A 158 3.43 -13.45 4.66
N CYS A 159 3.84 -12.27 4.24
CA CYS A 159 2.99 -11.10 4.12
C CYS A 159 2.57 -10.84 2.68
N VAL A 160 1.39 -10.23 2.52
CA VAL A 160 0.87 -9.72 1.26
C VAL A 160 0.70 -8.21 1.31
N TRP A 161 0.80 -7.54 0.16
CA TRP A 161 0.50 -6.12 -0.02
C TRP A 161 0.10 -5.84 -1.46
N ILE A 162 -0.46 -4.65 -1.70
CA ILE A 162 -0.79 -4.17 -3.05
C ILE A 162 0.52 -3.79 -3.75
N PRO A 163 0.84 -4.39 -4.92
CA PRO A 163 2.18 -4.27 -5.51
C PRO A 163 2.50 -2.86 -6.03
N ASN A 164 1.55 -2.17 -6.66
CA ASN A 164 1.82 -0.95 -7.41
C ASN A 164 0.59 -0.04 -7.54
N SER A 165 0.76 1.10 -8.21
CA SER A 165 -0.30 2.10 -8.37
C SER A 165 -1.43 1.63 -9.29
N GLU A 166 -1.13 0.84 -10.31
CA GLU A 166 -2.13 0.25 -11.21
C GLU A 166 -3.14 -0.59 -10.42
N VAL A 167 -2.63 -1.53 -9.63
CA VAL A 167 -3.49 -2.41 -8.82
C VAL A 167 -4.14 -1.65 -7.66
N ALA A 168 -3.44 -0.67 -7.07
CA ALA A 168 -4.03 0.15 -6.01
C ALA A 168 -5.27 0.91 -6.48
N GLN A 169 -5.27 1.40 -7.74
CA GLN A 169 -6.44 2.05 -8.31
C GLN A 169 -7.65 1.10 -8.38
N GLU A 170 -7.42 -0.18 -8.68
CA GLU A 170 -8.50 -1.17 -8.73
C GLU A 170 -9.11 -1.46 -7.36
N PHE A 171 -8.28 -1.51 -6.32
CA PHE A 171 -8.81 -1.62 -4.96
C PHE A 171 -9.69 -0.41 -4.60
N ILE A 172 -9.28 0.81 -4.99
CA ILE A 172 -10.10 2.02 -4.76
C ILE A 172 -11.42 1.94 -5.53
N ASN A 173 -11.38 1.60 -6.82
CA ASN A 173 -12.58 1.45 -7.64
C ASN A 173 -13.55 0.40 -7.03
N SER A 174 -13.00 -0.73 -6.58
CA SER A 174 -13.80 -1.79 -5.95
C SER A 174 -14.40 -1.36 -4.60
N ILE A 175 -13.69 -0.55 -3.83
CA ILE A 175 -14.18 0.02 -2.56
C ILE A 175 -15.29 1.04 -2.82
N GLU A 176 -15.13 1.89 -3.83
CA GLU A 176 -16.14 2.87 -4.25
C GLU A 176 -17.43 2.18 -4.70
N ASP A 177 -17.33 1.21 -5.61
CA ASP A 177 -18.43 0.40 -6.10
C ASP A 177 -19.09 -0.46 -5.02
N GLY A 178 -18.32 -0.94 -4.04
CA GLY A 178 -18.78 -1.69 -2.87
C GLY A 178 -19.48 -0.83 -1.82
N GLY A 179 -19.59 0.49 -2.03
CA GLY A 179 -20.29 1.41 -1.15
C GLY A 179 -19.61 1.63 0.21
N TRP A 180 -18.28 1.56 0.27
CA TRP A 180 -17.53 1.85 1.51
C TRP A 180 -17.35 3.37 1.67
N GLU A 181 -18.47 4.05 1.87
CA GLU A 181 -18.55 5.52 1.89
C GLU A 181 -17.56 6.16 2.86
N GLU A 182 -17.32 5.54 4.01
CA GLU A 182 -16.47 6.08 5.07
C GLU A 182 -15.01 6.15 4.63
N VAL A 183 -14.50 5.08 3.99
CA VAL A 183 -13.14 5.04 3.44
C VAL A 183 -13.01 6.03 2.27
N MET A 184 -14.00 6.08 1.40
CA MET A 184 -14.01 6.99 0.25
C MET A 184 -14.07 8.47 0.67
N LYS A 185 -14.82 8.82 1.72
CA LYS A 185 -14.82 10.19 2.27
C LYS A 185 -13.43 10.61 2.74
N ALA A 186 -12.69 9.73 3.43
CA ALA A 186 -11.33 10.02 3.87
C ALA A 186 -10.36 10.18 2.68
N ILE A 187 -10.43 9.30 1.69
CA ILE A 187 -9.63 9.39 0.47
C ILE A 187 -9.92 10.68 -0.30
N ASN A 188 -11.19 11.05 -0.49
CA ASN A 188 -11.59 12.27 -1.19
C ASN A 188 -11.22 13.55 -0.43
N ALA A 189 -11.11 13.50 0.90
CA ALA A 189 -10.65 14.62 1.72
C ALA A 189 -9.12 14.75 1.78
N SER A 190 -8.37 13.75 1.31
CA SER A 190 -6.92 13.66 1.52
C SER A 190 -6.12 14.77 0.84
N ASP A 191 -6.57 15.30 -0.30
CA ASP A 191 -5.91 16.45 -0.95
C ASP A 191 -5.96 17.71 -0.06
N LYS A 192 -7.10 17.94 0.59
CA LYS A 192 -7.27 19.07 1.52
C LYS A 192 -6.37 18.93 2.73
N LEU A 193 -6.27 17.72 3.28
CA LEU A 193 -5.40 17.45 4.41
C LEU A 193 -3.93 17.67 4.07
N LEU A 194 -3.48 17.15 2.91
CA LEU A 194 -2.12 17.34 2.44
C LEU A 194 -1.78 18.84 2.28
N GLN A 195 -2.66 19.62 1.67
CA GLN A 195 -2.45 21.07 1.50
C GLN A 195 -2.45 21.82 2.84
N ALA A 196 -3.36 21.50 3.75
CA ALA A 196 -3.38 22.08 5.09
C ALA A 196 -2.07 21.80 5.84
N THR A 197 -1.54 20.57 5.73
CA THR A 197 -0.27 20.19 6.36
C THR A 197 0.91 20.98 5.78
N ILE A 198 1.01 21.06 4.45
CA ILE A 198 2.08 21.81 3.76
C ILE A 198 2.04 23.30 4.14
N ASN A 199 0.85 23.85 4.30
CA ASN A 199 0.64 25.25 4.67
C ASN A 199 0.84 25.53 6.19
N GLY A 200 0.95 24.47 7.01
CA GLY A 200 1.08 24.61 8.46
C GLY A 200 -0.22 25.01 9.16
N ASP A 201 -1.37 24.71 8.56
CA ASP A 201 -2.70 24.98 9.18
C ASP A 201 -3.05 23.84 10.16
N GLU A 202 -2.57 23.99 11.39
CA GLU A 202 -2.70 23.01 12.46
C GLU A 202 -4.16 22.67 12.78
N GLN A 203 -5.04 23.68 12.80
CA GLN A 203 -6.45 23.48 13.11
C GLN A 203 -7.17 22.71 12.00
N ALA A 204 -6.95 23.07 10.74
CA ALA A 204 -7.55 22.38 9.61
C ALA A 204 -7.08 20.91 9.53
N VAL A 205 -5.79 20.65 9.82
CA VAL A 205 -5.26 19.29 9.88
C VAL A 205 -5.91 18.49 11.01
N ALA A 206 -6.01 19.07 12.22
CA ALA A 206 -6.67 18.43 13.33
C ALA A 206 -8.13 18.05 13.03
N ASP A 207 -8.89 18.98 12.47
CA ASP A 207 -10.30 18.77 12.13
C ASP A 207 -10.49 17.69 11.05
N LEU A 208 -9.65 17.70 10.01
CA LEU A 208 -9.70 16.71 8.93
C LEU A 208 -9.30 15.32 9.40
N ILE A 209 -8.29 15.19 10.26
CA ILE A 209 -7.89 13.90 10.83
C ILE A 209 -8.96 13.38 11.80
N ASN A 210 -9.51 14.23 12.67
CA ASN A 210 -10.60 13.85 13.56
C ASN A 210 -11.81 13.34 12.77
N LYS A 211 -12.13 13.99 11.66
CA LYS A 211 -13.19 13.56 10.77
C LYS A 211 -12.88 12.19 10.14
N ALA A 212 -11.69 12.04 9.56
CA ALA A 212 -11.26 10.76 8.98
C ALA A 212 -11.26 9.64 10.03
N HIS A 213 -10.84 9.96 11.26
CA HIS A 213 -10.88 9.03 12.38
C HIS A 213 -12.30 8.61 12.72
N SER A 214 -13.20 9.57 12.98
CA SER A 214 -14.58 9.29 13.36
C SER A 214 -15.36 8.51 12.29
N GLU A 215 -15.06 8.74 11.03
CA GLU A 215 -15.66 8.05 9.89
C GLU A 215 -15.15 6.61 9.71
N ASN A 216 -13.91 6.29 10.12
CA ASN A 216 -13.30 4.97 9.95
C ASN A 216 -13.30 4.10 11.22
N THR A 217 -13.77 4.59 12.36
CA THR A 217 -13.81 3.83 13.62
C THR A 217 -14.68 2.58 13.57
N SER A 218 -15.70 2.55 12.71
CA SER A 218 -16.56 1.38 12.53
C SER A 218 -15.87 0.24 11.78
N ILE A 219 -14.86 0.56 10.97
CA ILE A 219 -14.13 -0.42 10.12
C ILE A 219 -12.87 -0.90 10.82
N LEU A 220 -12.11 0.01 11.41
CA LEU A 220 -10.85 -0.30 12.10
C LEU A 220 -11.12 -0.46 13.60
N LYS A 221 -10.83 -1.62 14.15
CA LYS A 221 -10.87 -1.84 15.60
C LYS A 221 -9.72 -1.08 16.24
N TYR A 222 -10.01 0.10 16.73
CA TYR A 222 -9.07 1.04 17.31
C TYR A 222 -8.69 0.65 18.73
N ASN A 223 -7.41 0.32 18.94
CA ASN A 223 -6.86 0.24 20.30
C ASN A 223 -5.33 0.45 20.35
N ASP A 224 -4.68 0.83 19.24
CA ASP A 224 -3.22 0.93 19.21
C ASP A 224 -2.69 1.96 18.18
N GLU A 225 -1.41 2.25 18.28
CA GLU A 225 -0.67 3.18 17.41
C GLU A 225 -0.66 2.73 15.94
N ASN A 226 -0.76 1.42 15.69
CA ASN A 226 -0.77 0.86 14.34
C ASN A 226 -2.10 1.16 13.62
N SER A 227 -3.22 1.08 14.30
CA SER A 227 -4.54 1.44 13.76
C SER A 227 -4.60 2.94 13.44
N LEU A 228 -4.02 3.79 14.30
CA LEU A 228 -3.87 5.22 14.04
C LEU A 228 -3.04 5.46 12.76
N SER A 229 -1.90 4.80 12.64
CA SER A 229 -1.02 4.89 11.46
C SER A 229 -1.77 4.51 10.17
N CYS A 230 -2.67 3.53 10.23
CA CYS A 230 -3.49 3.12 9.10
C CYS A 230 -4.47 4.24 8.66
N VAL A 231 -5.20 4.84 9.61
CA VAL A 231 -6.12 5.95 9.31
C VAL A 231 -5.38 7.16 8.75
N ILE A 232 -4.24 7.52 9.36
CA ILE A 232 -3.43 8.61 8.86
C ILE A 232 -2.93 8.34 7.44
N SER A 233 -2.54 7.09 7.13
CA SER A 233 -2.11 6.71 5.78
C SER A 233 -3.24 6.84 4.74
N ILE A 234 -4.48 6.53 5.12
CA ILE A 234 -5.67 6.73 4.25
C ILE A 234 -5.98 8.22 4.13
N ALA A 235 -5.94 8.96 5.24
CA ALA A 235 -6.19 10.40 5.24
C ALA A 235 -5.19 11.18 4.36
N TYR A 236 -3.97 10.67 4.20
CA TYR A 236 -2.96 11.21 3.28
C TYR A 236 -2.85 10.42 1.96
N TYR A 237 -3.88 9.68 1.55
CA TYR A 237 -3.81 8.82 0.36
C TYR A 237 -3.36 9.56 -0.90
N SER A 238 -3.86 10.77 -1.13
CA SER A 238 -3.53 11.59 -2.30
C SER A 238 -2.04 11.96 -2.38
N ALA A 239 -1.34 12.00 -1.25
CA ALA A 239 0.09 12.27 -1.22
C ALA A 239 0.88 11.27 -2.08
N LYS A 240 0.39 10.04 -2.26
CA LYS A 240 1.01 9.03 -3.12
C LYS A 240 1.18 9.48 -4.58
N ARG A 241 0.44 10.50 -5.04
CA ARG A 241 0.58 11.07 -6.39
C ARG A 241 1.87 11.88 -6.54
N THR A 242 2.24 12.64 -5.52
CA THR A 242 3.34 13.62 -5.56
C THR A 242 4.50 13.29 -4.65
N TYR A 243 4.33 12.32 -3.76
CA TYR A 243 5.34 11.83 -2.82
C TYR A 243 5.55 10.33 -2.94
N THR A 244 6.75 9.87 -2.63
CA THR A 244 6.99 8.51 -2.17
C THR A 244 6.70 8.50 -0.67
N VAL A 245 5.71 7.73 -0.24
CA VAL A 245 5.31 7.62 1.17
C VAL A 245 5.82 6.30 1.72
N GLU A 246 6.66 6.37 2.75
CA GLU A 246 7.26 5.22 3.42
C GLU A 246 6.78 5.16 4.87
N ARG A 247 6.36 3.97 5.32
CA ARG A 247 5.96 3.70 6.71
C ARG A 247 7.09 3.01 7.45
N GLU A 248 7.19 3.29 8.75
CA GLU A 248 8.19 2.67 9.63
C GLU A 248 9.60 2.71 9.04
N LEU A 249 9.96 3.87 8.46
CA LEU A 249 11.25 4.03 7.84
C LEU A 249 12.34 4.09 8.90
N PRO A 250 13.43 3.27 8.80
CA PRO A 250 14.60 3.45 9.64
C PRO A 250 15.16 4.87 9.52
N ALA A 251 15.18 5.61 10.61
CA ALA A 251 15.56 7.01 10.65
C ALA A 251 16.40 7.31 11.88
N GLY A 252 17.64 7.72 11.68
CA GLY A 252 18.56 8.03 12.78
C GLY A 252 18.68 6.87 13.79
N LYS A 253 18.26 7.11 15.05
CA LYS A 253 18.28 6.11 16.14
C LYS A 253 16.94 5.39 16.35
N GLY A 254 16.05 5.38 15.37
CA GLY A 254 14.73 4.76 15.50
C GLY A 254 14.03 4.58 14.15
N TYR A 255 12.72 4.58 14.19
CA TYR A 255 11.85 4.48 13.01
C TYR A 255 10.90 5.67 13.02
N ALA A 256 10.76 6.35 11.87
CA ALA A 256 9.75 7.36 11.66
C ALA A 256 8.45 6.67 11.19
N ASP A 257 7.31 7.05 11.77
CA ASP A 257 6.04 6.40 11.45
C ASP A 257 5.65 6.57 9.99
N LEU A 258 5.82 7.80 9.46
CA LEU A 258 5.58 8.11 8.05
C LEU A 258 6.61 9.13 7.55
N VAL A 259 7.18 8.87 6.38
CA VAL A 259 8.08 9.80 5.67
C VAL A 259 7.56 10.03 4.27
N PHE A 260 7.39 11.29 3.91
CA PHE A 260 6.93 11.75 2.61
C PHE A 260 8.10 12.38 1.86
N LYS A 261 8.64 11.69 0.87
CA LYS A 261 9.74 12.16 0.03
C LYS A 261 9.16 12.73 -1.28
N PRO A 262 9.32 14.03 -1.56
CA PRO A 262 8.83 14.59 -2.81
C PRO A 262 9.40 13.86 -4.03
N ARG A 263 8.55 13.60 -5.02
CA ARG A 263 8.99 13.04 -6.30
C ARG A 263 9.69 14.11 -7.16
N ARG A 264 10.39 13.68 -8.21
CA ARG A 264 10.95 14.59 -9.20
C ARG A 264 9.86 15.55 -9.71
N ASN A 265 10.19 16.81 -9.87
CA ASN A 265 9.29 17.91 -10.27
C ASN A 265 8.23 18.31 -9.23
N ASN A 266 8.36 17.89 -7.98
CA ASN A 266 7.54 18.38 -6.88
C ASN A 266 8.38 19.31 -5.99
N SER A 267 7.97 20.58 -5.89
CA SER A 267 8.63 21.63 -5.08
C SER A 267 8.13 21.69 -3.64
N ASN A 268 7.20 20.84 -3.25
CA ASN A 268 6.69 20.78 -1.89
C ASN A 268 7.75 20.26 -0.91
N PRO A 269 7.70 20.64 0.38
CA PRO A 269 8.64 20.13 1.38
C PRO A 269 8.54 18.62 1.55
N ALA A 270 9.65 17.97 1.91
CA ALA A 270 9.58 16.63 2.47
C ALA A 270 8.92 16.69 3.86
N MET A 271 8.25 15.62 4.28
CA MET A 271 7.58 15.59 5.59
C MET A 271 7.98 14.35 6.37
N ILE A 272 8.24 14.53 7.66
CA ILE A 272 8.43 13.45 8.63
C ILE A 272 7.30 13.55 9.64
N VAL A 273 6.46 12.53 9.69
CA VAL A 273 5.30 12.46 10.59
C VAL A 273 5.56 11.42 11.66
N GLU A 274 5.42 11.82 12.89
CA GLU A 274 5.46 10.96 14.08
C GLU A 274 4.10 10.96 14.77
N LEU A 275 3.63 9.78 15.10
CA LEU A 275 2.35 9.56 15.75
C LEU A 275 2.52 9.29 17.23
N LYS A 276 1.60 9.76 18.04
CA LYS A 276 1.55 9.44 19.47
C LYS A 276 0.13 9.08 19.88
N TYR A 277 0.03 8.06 20.69
CA TYR A 277 -1.22 7.64 21.30
C TYR A 277 -1.20 7.99 22.79
N ASN A 278 -2.19 8.75 23.27
CA ASN A 278 -2.29 9.23 24.66
C ASN A 278 -1.04 9.99 25.16
N LYS A 279 -0.38 10.74 24.27
CA LYS A 279 0.77 11.62 24.60
C LYS A 279 0.61 12.93 23.83
N SER A 280 1.45 13.93 24.11
CA SER A 280 1.36 15.22 23.40
C SER A 280 2.04 15.20 22.03
N ALA A 281 1.57 16.03 21.09
CA ALA A 281 2.19 16.21 19.78
C ALA A 281 3.60 16.83 19.87
N GLU A 282 3.86 17.67 20.89
CA GLU A 282 5.20 18.18 21.19
C GLU A 282 6.17 17.03 21.49
N SER A 283 5.70 15.98 22.18
CA SER A 283 6.51 14.80 22.44
C SER A 283 6.87 14.03 21.15
N ALA A 284 6.01 14.04 20.13
CA ALA A 284 6.31 13.50 18.83
C ALA A 284 7.43 14.28 18.12
N ILE A 285 7.30 15.60 18.07
CA ILE A 285 8.35 16.49 17.50
C ILE A 285 9.67 16.35 18.26
N GLN A 286 9.62 16.26 19.60
CA GLN A 286 10.83 16.06 20.38
C GLN A 286 11.50 14.71 20.05
N GLN A 287 10.72 13.66 19.87
CA GLN A 287 11.25 12.35 19.44
C GLN A 287 11.94 12.41 18.09
N ILE A 288 11.35 13.09 17.08
CA ILE A 288 11.95 13.26 15.75
C ILE A 288 13.35 13.91 15.90
N LYS A 289 13.48 14.93 16.76
CA LYS A 289 14.74 15.64 17.00
C LYS A 289 15.75 14.78 17.75
N ASP A 290 15.35 14.19 18.88
CA ASP A 290 16.24 13.41 19.77
C ASP A 290 16.82 12.17 19.04
N LYS A 291 16.03 11.56 18.17
CA LYS A 291 16.43 10.41 17.38
C LYS A 291 17.05 10.75 16.02
N ASN A 292 17.14 12.05 15.70
CA ASN A 292 17.73 12.56 14.45
C ASN A 292 17.11 11.96 13.19
N TYR A 293 15.79 11.90 13.12
CA TYR A 293 15.04 11.35 11.96
C TYR A 293 15.36 12.05 10.62
N PRO A 294 15.66 13.37 10.55
CA PRO A 294 16.06 14.01 9.29
C PRO A 294 17.23 13.34 8.56
N ASP A 295 18.03 12.51 9.24
CA ASP A 295 19.10 11.75 8.58
C ASP A 295 18.59 10.80 7.48
N CYS A 296 17.32 10.35 7.52
CA CYS A 296 16.73 9.57 6.46
C CYS A 296 16.48 10.37 5.16
N LEU A 297 16.60 11.71 5.23
CA LEU A 297 16.43 12.66 4.12
C LEU A 297 17.73 13.41 3.79
N LYS A 298 18.90 12.93 4.24
CA LYS A 298 20.21 13.62 4.05
C LYS A 298 20.56 13.93 2.60
N ASP A 299 20.03 13.13 1.65
CA ASP A 299 20.24 13.33 0.22
C ASP A 299 19.19 14.28 -0.40
N TYR A 300 18.25 14.79 0.41
CA TYR A 300 17.24 15.75 0.00
C TYR A 300 17.67 17.17 0.40
N SER A 301 17.75 18.08 -0.57
CA SER A 301 18.24 19.45 -0.38
C SER A 301 17.12 20.48 -0.19
N GLY A 302 15.84 20.08 -0.22
CA GLY A 302 14.69 20.95 -0.06
C GLY A 302 14.28 21.13 1.42
N GLU A 303 13.21 21.88 1.64
CA GLU A 303 12.63 22.06 2.98
C GLU A 303 12.11 20.75 3.56
N VAL A 304 12.28 20.54 4.85
CA VAL A 304 11.73 19.41 5.62
C VAL A 304 10.75 19.93 6.66
N LEU A 305 9.53 19.39 6.63
CA LEU A 305 8.48 19.69 7.58
C LEU A 305 8.38 18.56 8.61
N LEU A 306 8.51 18.91 9.89
CA LEU A 306 8.31 17.96 10.99
C LEU A 306 6.87 18.05 11.48
N VAL A 307 6.16 16.93 11.51
CA VAL A 307 4.74 16.86 11.84
C VAL A 307 4.54 15.89 13.01
N GLY A 308 4.04 16.40 14.14
CA GLY A 308 3.66 15.58 15.28
C GLY A 308 2.14 15.45 15.35
N ILE A 309 1.63 14.24 15.30
CA ILE A 309 0.20 13.95 15.42
C ILE A 309 -0.03 13.16 16.70
N SER A 310 -0.87 13.68 17.58
CA SER A 310 -1.29 12.98 18.78
C SER A 310 -2.76 12.65 18.75
N TYR A 311 -3.10 11.46 19.17
CA TYR A 311 -4.47 11.04 19.38
C TYR A 311 -4.69 10.63 20.85
N ASP A 312 -5.73 11.19 21.44
CA ASP A 312 -6.18 10.86 22.79
C ASP A 312 -7.60 10.23 22.72
N ALA A 313 -7.71 9.01 23.21
CA ALA A 313 -8.96 8.25 23.16
C ALA A 313 -10.07 8.82 24.07
N VAL A 314 -9.71 9.64 25.06
CA VAL A 314 -10.66 10.17 26.07
C VAL A 314 -11.19 11.55 25.68
N SER A 315 -10.36 12.39 25.07
CA SER A 315 -10.71 13.80 24.80
C SER A 315 -11.18 14.08 23.38
N TYR A 316 -11.12 13.11 22.47
CA TYR A 316 -11.52 13.20 21.05
C TYR A 316 -10.91 14.34 20.22
N THR A 317 -10.02 15.20 20.75
CA THR A 317 -9.75 16.49 20.12
C THR A 317 -8.41 17.14 20.43
N HIS A 318 -7.31 16.48 20.52
CA HIS A 318 -6.06 17.27 20.57
C HIS A 318 -5.00 16.73 19.61
N LEU A 319 -5.15 17.15 18.36
CA LEU A 319 -4.06 17.18 17.39
C LEU A 319 -3.42 18.58 17.49
N THR A 320 -2.30 18.67 18.13
CA THR A 320 -1.41 19.83 18.02
C THR A 320 -0.32 19.47 17.04
N LEU A 321 -0.16 20.29 16.02
CA LEU A 321 0.92 20.21 15.06
C LEU A 321 1.88 21.37 15.33
N PRO A 322 2.91 21.23 16.16
CA PRO A 322 4.01 22.15 16.03
C PRO A 322 4.75 21.78 14.74
N THR A 323 4.38 22.38 13.62
CA THR A 323 5.13 22.32 12.37
C THR A 323 6.37 23.18 12.53
N LYS A 324 7.54 22.58 12.45
CA LYS A 324 8.79 23.33 12.35
C LYS A 324 9.43 23.01 11.01
N ARG A 325 9.62 24.06 10.18
CA ARG A 325 10.48 24.00 9.00
C ARG A 325 11.93 23.98 9.47
N ILE A 326 12.71 23.06 8.92
CA ILE A 326 14.16 22.94 9.13
C ILE A 326 14.83 23.10 7.77
#